data_a64f301f0fdf9f5000462ff4ecba8fad
#
_entry.id   a64f301f0fdf9f5000462ff4ecba8fad
#
_cell.length_a   1.000
_cell.length_b   1.000
_cell.length_c   1.000
_cell.angle_alpha   90.00
_cell.angle_beta   90.00
_cell.angle_gamma   90.00
#
_symmetry.space_group_name_H-M   'P 1'
#
loop_
_entity.id
_entity.type
_entity.pdbx_description
1 polymer ?
#
loop_
_entity_poly.entity_id
_entity_poly.type
_entity_poly.pdbx_seq_one_letter_code
_entity_poly.pdbx_strand_id
1 'polypeptide(L)'
;MLRPLFPEVARIYAVQGADIILNSTNWVASREPRPDEEKVTIAVCIVQSNMNGVFIAAADRIGIEREQPFLGNSVITGPRGTPLAGPASRDQEEIIVADCNLSDARRAKNRSRLNHTITDRRTDIYDILLGYDALPFPW
;
A
#
# COMPACT_ATOMS: atom_id res chain seq x y z
N MET A 1 0.40 -13.81 4.23
CA MET A 1 1.03 -12.48 4.24
C MET A 1 0.40 -11.65 3.13
N LEU A 2 -0.32 -10.59 3.47
CA LEU A 2 -0.93 -9.71 2.47
C LEU A 2 0.19 -8.99 1.72
N ARG A 3 0.34 -9.28 0.43
CA ARG A 3 1.36 -8.64 -0.41
C ARG A 3 0.82 -7.29 -0.89
N PRO A 4 1.36 -6.14 -0.44
CA PRO A 4 0.92 -4.83 -0.91
C PRO A 4 1.13 -4.60 -2.42
N LEU A 5 1.76 -5.56 -3.08
CA LEU A 5 1.93 -5.56 -4.55
C LEU A 5 0.62 -5.79 -5.31
N PHE A 6 -0.44 -6.31 -4.65
CA PHE A 6 -1.74 -6.50 -5.28
C PHE A 6 -2.64 -5.30 -4.97
N PRO A 7 -2.96 -4.49 -5.96
CA PRO A 7 -3.77 -3.28 -5.78
C PRO A 7 -5.18 -3.57 -5.25
N GLU A 8 -5.68 -4.78 -5.51
CA GLU A 8 -7.00 -5.25 -5.08
C GLU A 8 -7.13 -5.29 -3.55
N VAL A 9 -6.06 -5.64 -2.84
CA VAL A 9 -6.08 -5.76 -1.37
C VAL A 9 -6.42 -4.43 -0.71
N ALA A 10 -5.71 -3.36 -1.06
CA ALA A 10 -5.99 -2.03 -0.51
C ALA A 10 -7.36 -1.52 -0.97
N ARG A 11 -7.77 -1.85 -2.20
CA ARG A 11 -9.10 -1.51 -2.72
C ARG A 11 -10.21 -2.20 -1.94
N ILE A 12 -10.09 -3.48 -1.63
CA ILE A 12 -11.08 -4.24 -0.86
C ILE A 12 -11.26 -3.61 0.53
N TYR A 13 -10.17 -3.31 1.24
CA TYR A 13 -10.27 -2.65 2.54
C TYR A 13 -10.92 -1.26 2.45
N ALA A 14 -10.56 -0.46 1.46
CA ALA A 14 -11.15 0.86 1.27
C ALA A 14 -12.66 0.79 0.97
N VAL A 15 -13.10 -0.22 0.19
CA VAL A 15 -14.52 -0.48 -0.09
C VAL A 15 -15.26 -0.93 1.16
N GLN A 16 -14.61 -1.69 2.04
CA GLN A 16 -15.16 -2.10 3.34
C GLN A 16 -15.16 -0.97 4.38
N GLY A 17 -14.67 0.22 4.03
CA GLY A 17 -14.72 1.40 4.89
C GLY A 17 -13.46 1.66 5.70
N ALA A 18 -12.35 1.00 5.42
CA ALA A 18 -11.08 1.29 6.10
C ALA A 18 -10.66 2.75 5.87
N ASP A 19 -10.22 3.40 6.95
CA ASP A 19 -9.59 4.71 6.91
C ASP A 19 -8.06 4.61 6.98
N ILE A 20 -7.54 3.54 7.60
CA ILE A 20 -6.11 3.24 7.71
C ILE A 20 -5.86 1.75 7.48
N ILE A 21 -4.78 1.44 6.80
CA ILE A 21 -4.26 0.08 6.60
C ILE A 21 -2.92 -0.04 7.32
N LEU A 22 -2.85 -0.94 8.29
CA LEU A 22 -1.62 -1.30 8.98
C LEU A 22 -1.02 -2.52 8.28
N ASN A 23 0.16 -2.36 7.72
CA ASN A 23 0.84 -3.38 6.93
C ASN A 23 2.18 -3.76 7.55
N SER A 24 2.22 -4.86 8.28
CA SER A 24 3.49 -5.49 8.63
C SER A 24 4.00 -6.26 7.42
N THR A 25 5.19 -5.98 6.98
CA THR A 25 5.75 -6.52 5.74
C THR A 25 7.17 -7.02 5.90
N ASN A 26 7.61 -7.82 4.96
CA ASN A 26 8.99 -8.27 4.80
C ASN A 26 9.32 -8.12 3.32
N TRP A 27 9.61 -6.89 2.89
CA TRP A 27 10.06 -6.66 1.53
C TRP A 27 11.48 -7.14 1.37
N VAL A 28 11.64 -8.13 0.53
CA VAL A 28 12.94 -8.74 0.27
C VAL A 28 13.64 -8.02 -0.88
N ALA A 29 14.96 -7.82 -0.74
CA ALA A 29 15.77 -7.35 -1.83
C ALA A 29 15.88 -8.42 -2.92
N SER A 30 15.98 -8.00 -4.16
CA SER A 30 16.22 -8.90 -5.28
C SER A 30 17.59 -9.58 -5.14
N ARG A 31 17.72 -10.82 -5.62
CA ARG A 31 19.03 -11.50 -5.69
C ARG A 31 20.02 -10.75 -6.58
N GLU A 32 19.50 -10.14 -7.63
CA GLU A 32 20.25 -9.20 -8.49
C GLU A 32 19.75 -7.79 -8.12
N PRO A 33 20.56 -7.00 -7.38
CA PRO A 33 20.16 -5.66 -6.97
C PRO A 33 19.82 -4.79 -8.18
N ARG A 34 18.63 -4.19 -8.15
CA ARG A 34 18.19 -3.25 -9.17
C ARG A 34 18.32 -1.81 -8.64
N PRO A 35 18.74 -0.88 -9.50
CA PRO A 35 18.71 0.53 -9.12
C PRO A 35 17.33 0.94 -8.60
N ASP A 36 17.32 1.66 -7.50
CA ASP A 36 16.08 2.23 -6.91
C ASP A 36 15.02 1.19 -6.44
N GLU A 37 15.39 -0.06 -6.25
CA GLU A 37 14.47 -1.11 -5.82
C GLU A 37 13.71 -0.73 -4.53
N GLU A 38 14.41 -0.09 -3.59
CA GLU A 38 13.82 0.39 -2.34
C GLU A 38 12.76 1.47 -2.56
N LYS A 39 12.84 2.24 -3.62
CA LYS A 39 11.87 3.29 -3.94
C LYS A 39 10.52 2.71 -4.40
N VAL A 40 10.53 1.49 -4.93
CA VAL A 40 9.31 0.82 -5.41
C VAL A 40 8.36 0.54 -4.25
N THR A 41 8.86 0.08 -3.11
CA THR A 41 8.04 -0.24 -1.94
C THR A 41 7.34 1.00 -1.38
N ILE A 42 8.08 2.11 -1.31
CA ILE A 42 7.55 3.42 -0.90
C ILE A 42 6.51 3.92 -1.92
N ALA A 43 6.83 3.82 -3.22
CA ALA A 43 5.94 4.23 -4.31
C ALA A 43 4.62 3.44 -4.28
N VAL A 44 4.67 2.14 -3.99
CA VAL A 44 3.47 1.32 -3.83
C VAL A 44 2.58 1.86 -2.70
N CYS A 45 3.14 2.19 -1.53
CA CYS A 45 2.38 2.78 -0.43
C CYS A 45 1.77 4.13 -0.82
N ILE A 46 2.53 4.99 -1.49
CA ILE A 46 2.07 6.31 -1.97
C ILE A 46 0.91 6.15 -2.95
N VAL A 47 1.05 5.29 -3.95
CA VAL A 47 0.03 5.07 -4.97
C VAL A 47 -1.22 4.44 -4.37
N GLN A 48 -1.06 3.39 -3.55
CA GLN A 48 -2.20 2.71 -2.93
C GLN A 48 -2.96 3.62 -1.96
N SER A 49 -2.26 4.41 -1.13
CA SER A 49 -2.93 5.35 -0.23
C SER A 49 -3.69 6.41 -1.00
N ASN A 50 -3.10 6.95 -2.08
CA ASN A 50 -3.76 7.94 -2.92
C ASN A 50 -4.99 7.35 -3.63
N MET A 51 -4.83 6.24 -4.36
CA MET A 51 -5.91 5.65 -5.16
C MET A 51 -7.11 5.17 -4.34
N ASN A 52 -6.89 4.84 -3.07
CA ASN A 52 -7.92 4.32 -2.19
C ASN A 52 -8.43 5.34 -1.16
N GLY A 53 -7.77 6.49 -1.01
CA GLY A 53 -8.12 7.51 -0.03
C GLY A 53 -7.99 6.99 1.40
N VAL A 54 -6.91 6.28 1.71
CA VAL A 54 -6.64 5.68 3.03
C VAL A 54 -5.24 6.05 3.52
N PHE A 55 -5.03 6.06 4.83
CA PHE A 55 -3.67 6.03 5.37
C PHE A 55 -3.07 4.63 5.20
N ILE A 56 -1.77 4.55 4.97
CA ILE A 56 -1.03 3.28 5.01
C ILE A 56 0.17 3.47 5.94
N ALA A 57 0.25 2.63 6.98
CA ALA A 57 1.42 2.52 7.83
C ALA A 57 2.09 1.17 7.55
N ALA A 58 3.17 1.18 6.79
CA ALA A 58 3.93 0.02 6.43
C ALA A 58 5.16 -0.10 7.34
N ALA A 59 5.21 -1.18 8.13
CA ALA A 59 6.35 -1.52 8.96
C ALA A 59 7.11 -2.67 8.31
N ASP A 60 8.31 -2.38 7.83
CA ASP A 60 9.17 -3.38 7.21
C ASP A 60 10.33 -3.72 8.14
N ARG A 61 10.84 -4.92 8.00
CA ARG A 61 12.01 -5.37 8.74
C ARG A 61 13.31 -5.02 8.03
N ILE A 62 14.37 -4.94 8.81
CA ILE A 62 15.76 -4.75 8.34
C ILE A 62 16.57 -6.03 8.56
N GLY A 63 17.80 -6.04 8.04
CA GLY A 63 18.77 -7.10 8.26
C GLY A 63 18.68 -8.23 7.24
N ILE A 64 19.29 -9.36 7.61
CA ILE A 64 19.41 -10.54 6.74
C ILE A 64 18.94 -11.77 7.52
N GLU A 65 18.09 -12.57 6.91
CA GLU A 65 17.69 -13.87 7.44
C GLU A 65 17.87 -14.95 6.37
N ARG A 66 18.59 -16.01 6.72
CA ARG A 66 18.87 -17.13 5.80
C ARG A 66 19.41 -16.63 4.45
N GLU A 67 20.39 -15.74 4.50
CA GLU A 67 21.01 -15.09 3.34
C GLU A 67 20.06 -14.17 2.53
N GLN A 68 18.83 -13.96 2.98
CA GLN A 68 17.89 -13.06 2.32
C GLN A 68 17.93 -11.69 3.00
N PRO A 69 18.41 -10.64 2.32
CA PRO A 69 18.35 -9.27 2.81
C PRO A 69 16.93 -8.69 2.69
N PHE A 70 16.57 -7.80 3.61
CA PHE A 70 15.33 -7.04 3.62
C PHE A 70 15.59 -5.58 3.28
N LEU A 71 14.57 -4.91 2.72
CA LEU A 71 14.72 -3.55 2.21
C LEU A 71 14.62 -2.47 3.28
N GLY A 72 13.92 -2.75 4.40
CA GLY A 72 13.59 -1.72 5.38
C GLY A 72 12.62 -0.68 4.80
N ASN A 73 12.90 0.62 5.04
CA ASN A 73 12.12 1.72 4.50
C ASN A 73 10.66 1.75 4.98
N SER A 74 10.42 1.44 6.25
CA SER A 74 9.11 1.64 6.87
C SER A 74 8.61 3.05 6.58
N VAL A 75 7.32 3.18 6.24
CA VAL A 75 6.75 4.46 5.82
C VAL A 75 5.31 4.62 6.27
N ILE A 76 4.92 5.83 6.61
CA ILE A 76 3.52 6.20 6.84
C ILE A 76 3.12 7.18 5.75
N THR A 77 2.07 6.84 5.00
CA THR A 77 1.55 7.68 3.92
C THR A 77 0.12 8.13 4.21
N GLY A 78 -0.16 9.37 3.87
CA GLY A 78 -1.48 9.97 3.98
C GLY A 78 -2.38 9.64 2.80
N PRO A 79 -3.70 9.88 2.93
CA PRO A 79 -4.71 9.42 1.98
C PRO A 79 -4.70 10.17 0.63
N ARG A 80 -3.80 11.12 0.46
CA ARG A 80 -3.53 11.78 -0.83
C ARG A 80 -2.16 11.39 -1.42
N GLY A 81 -1.52 10.35 -0.86
CA GLY A 81 -0.23 9.86 -1.32
C GLY A 81 0.97 10.67 -0.80
N THR A 82 0.78 11.48 0.23
CA THR A 82 1.88 12.25 0.83
C THR A 82 2.56 11.41 1.90
N PRO A 83 3.87 11.18 1.86
CA PRO A 83 4.59 10.60 2.99
C PRO A 83 4.48 11.53 4.21
N LEU A 84 4.05 10.98 5.34
CA LEU A 84 3.90 11.71 6.60
C LEU A 84 5.08 11.44 7.53
N ALA A 85 5.63 10.23 7.51
CA ALA A 85 6.85 9.87 8.21
C ALA A 85 7.58 8.77 7.43
N GLY A 86 8.89 8.76 7.53
CA GLY A 86 9.76 7.86 6.77
C GLY A 86 10.14 8.42 5.39
N PRO A 87 10.86 7.63 4.56
CA PRO A 87 11.24 6.25 4.84
C PRO A 87 12.19 6.13 6.03
N ALA A 88 11.98 5.10 6.84
CA ALA A 88 12.87 4.75 7.93
C ALA A 88 14.19 4.17 7.42
N SER A 89 15.17 4.00 8.32
CA SER A 89 16.46 3.43 8.00
C SER A 89 16.35 2.03 7.37
N ARG A 90 17.32 1.69 6.54
CA ARG A 90 17.48 0.38 5.89
C ARG A 90 18.27 -0.62 6.72
N ASP A 91 19.05 -0.11 7.65
CA ASP A 91 20.08 -0.87 8.38
C ASP A 91 20.05 -0.67 9.89
N GLN A 92 19.20 0.24 10.37
CA GLN A 92 19.06 0.52 11.81
C GLN A 92 17.61 0.40 12.25
N GLU A 93 17.41 -0.09 13.47
CA GLU A 93 16.11 -0.08 14.11
C GLU A 93 15.65 1.35 14.36
N GLU A 94 14.45 1.67 13.91
CA GLU A 94 13.90 3.02 14.00
C GLU A 94 12.39 2.99 14.25
N ILE A 95 11.91 3.93 15.02
CA ILE A 95 10.48 4.17 15.25
C ILE A 95 10.10 5.46 14.56
N ILE A 96 9.19 5.38 13.60
CA ILE A 96 8.61 6.55 12.94
C ILE A 96 7.19 6.79 13.45
N VAL A 97 6.82 8.06 13.59
CA VAL A 97 5.52 8.47 14.14
C VAL A 97 4.90 9.54 13.24
N ALA A 98 3.60 9.46 13.05
CA ALA A 98 2.82 10.48 12.37
C ALA A 98 1.43 10.62 12.99
N ASP A 99 0.92 11.84 13.04
CA ASP A 99 -0.47 12.10 13.40
C ASP A 99 -1.39 11.84 12.19
N CYS A 100 -2.38 10.97 12.38
CA CYS A 100 -3.31 10.56 11.35
C CYS A 100 -4.75 10.94 11.74
N ASN A 101 -5.27 12.03 11.19
CA ASN A 101 -6.68 12.36 11.35
C ASN A 101 -7.51 11.50 10.39
N LEU A 102 -8.14 10.44 10.89
CA LEU A 102 -8.87 9.47 10.07
C LEU A 102 -10.02 10.09 9.25
N SER A 103 -10.56 11.25 9.66
CA SER A 103 -11.55 11.95 8.84
C SER A 103 -10.99 12.44 7.50
N ASP A 104 -9.67 12.62 7.39
CA ASP A 104 -9.03 13.00 6.13
C ASP A 104 -9.09 11.88 5.10
N ALA A 105 -9.06 10.61 5.52
CA ALA A 105 -9.26 9.48 4.64
C ALA A 105 -10.65 9.49 4.00
N ARG A 106 -11.68 9.79 4.78
CA ARG A 106 -13.05 9.90 4.28
C ARG A 106 -13.19 11.06 3.30
N ARG A 107 -12.61 12.22 3.62
CA ARG A 107 -12.60 13.39 2.72
C ARG A 107 -11.81 13.13 1.43
N ALA A 108 -10.71 12.38 1.51
CA ALA A 108 -9.85 12.10 0.37
C ALA A 108 -10.51 11.19 -0.69
N LYS A 109 -11.51 10.39 -0.30
CA LYS A 109 -12.31 9.57 -1.24
C LYS A 109 -13.14 10.44 -2.18
N ASN A 110 -13.53 11.64 -1.75
CA ASN A 110 -14.11 12.68 -2.60
C ASN A 110 -13.00 13.45 -3.32
N ARG A 111 -12.81 13.21 -4.62
CA ARG A 111 -11.80 13.89 -5.44
C ARG A 111 -12.26 15.24 -5.93
N SER A 112 -13.53 15.33 -6.28
CA SER A 112 -14.19 16.54 -6.69
C SER A 112 -15.70 16.41 -6.46
N ARG A 113 -16.44 17.45 -6.80
CA ARG A 113 -17.92 17.44 -6.76
C ARG A 113 -18.54 16.30 -7.58
N LEU A 114 -17.83 15.82 -8.60
CA LEU A 114 -18.32 14.84 -9.59
C LEU A 114 -17.48 13.54 -9.58
N ASN A 115 -16.61 13.35 -8.59
CA ASN A 115 -15.74 12.17 -8.60
C ASN A 115 -15.45 11.67 -7.18
N HIS A 116 -15.91 10.44 -6.91
CA HIS A 116 -15.66 9.71 -5.68
C HIS A 116 -14.97 8.39 -5.97
N THR A 117 -13.78 8.17 -5.40
CA THR A 117 -12.90 7.04 -5.75
C THR A 117 -13.50 5.65 -5.51
N ILE A 118 -14.52 5.54 -4.66
CA ILE A 118 -15.15 4.25 -4.31
C ILE A 118 -16.47 4.06 -5.05
N THR A 119 -17.37 5.05 -5.05
CA THR A 119 -18.73 4.90 -5.57
C THR A 119 -18.81 5.00 -7.09
N ASP A 120 -17.89 5.71 -7.74
CA ASP A 120 -17.95 5.95 -9.17
C ASP A 120 -17.23 4.89 -10.00
N ARG A 121 -16.87 3.77 -9.35
CA ARG A 121 -16.25 2.64 -10.04
C ARG A 121 -17.25 1.90 -10.92
N ARG A 122 -16.79 1.47 -12.07
CA ARG A 122 -17.58 0.71 -13.03
C ARG A 122 -17.57 -0.79 -12.66
N THR A 123 -18.15 -1.12 -11.50
CA THR A 123 -18.23 -2.50 -11.01
C THR A 123 -19.03 -3.42 -11.91
N ASP A 124 -19.90 -2.85 -12.74
CA ASP A 124 -20.66 -3.54 -13.76
C ASP A 124 -19.80 -4.22 -14.85
N ILE A 125 -18.55 -3.78 -15.00
CA ILE A 125 -17.62 -4.34 -16.00
C ILE A 125 -16.35 -4.95 -15.39
N TYR A 126 -16.00 -4.62 -14.13
CA TYR A 126 -14.73 -5.05 -13.53
C TYR A 126 -14.73 -6.53 -13.16
N ASP A 127 -15.84 -7.09 -12.69
CA ASP A 127 -15.93 -8.48 -12.29
C ASP A 127 -15.54 -9.43 -13.43
N ILE A 128 -16.10 -9.20 -14.60
CA ILE A 128 -15.83 -10.02 -15.79
C ILE A 128 -14.36 -9.91 -16.22
N LEU A 129 -13.81 -8.68 -16.21
CA LEU A 129 -12.45 -8.42 -16.66
C LEU A 129 -11.38 -8.86 -15.67
N LEU A 130 -11.69 -8.80 -14.37
CA LEU A 130 -10.76 -9.23 -13.32
C LEU A 130 -10.77 -10.74 -13.08
N GLY A 131 -11.70 -11.48 -13.70
CA GLY A 131 -11.69 -12.93 -13.73
C GLY A 131 -12.00 -13.61 -12.40
N TYR A 132 -12.75 -12.98 -11.51
CA TYR A 132 -13.09 -13.54 -10.20
C TYR A 132 -13.92 -14.85 -10.30
N ASP A 133 -14.67 -15.03 -11.38
CA ASP A 133 -15.52 -16.20 -11.61
C ASP A 133 -14.94 -17.18 -12.62
N ALA A 134 -13.86 -16.86 -13.26
CA ALA A 134 -13.42 -17.64 -14.38
C ALA A 134 -11.96 -18.02 -14.25
N LEU A 135 -11.78 -19.26 -14.41
CA LEU A 135 -10.61 -20.04 -14.71
C LEU A 135 -10.00 -20.72 -13.48
N PRO A 136 -10.13 -22.04 -13.40
CA PRO A 136 -9.17 -22.81 -12.67
C PRO A 136 -7.81 -22.54 -13.34
N PHE A 137 -6.99 -21.67 -12.72
CA PHE A 137 -5.58 -21.64 -13.07
C PHE A 137 -5.02 -23.01 -12.75
N PRO A 138 -4.53 -23.76 -13.72
CA PRO A 138 -3.72 -24.93 -13.41
C PRO A 138 -2.41 -24.40 -12.78
N TRP A 139 -2.27 -24.57 -11.49
CA TRP A 139 -1.00 -24.40 -10.76
C TRP A 139 -0.13 -25.62 -11.00
#